data_4c0887d9efc4812ab9f22c8c4efbc5ae
#
_entry.id   4c0887d9efc4812ab9f22c8c4efbc5ae
#
_cell.length_a   1.000
_cell.length_b   1.000
_cell.length_c   1.000
_cell.angle_alpha   90.00
_cell.angle_beta   90.00
_cell.angle_gamma   90.00
#
_symmetry.space_group_name_H-M   'P 1'
#
loop_
_entity.id
_entity.type
_entity.pdbx_description
1 polymer ?
#
loop_
_entity_poly.entity_id
_entity_poly.type
_entity_poly.pdbx_seq_one_letter_code
_entity_poly.pdbx_strand_id
1 'polypeptide(L)'
;MKKSIAITDEIYQKVIEHIHVGMSEYEISALVQYYSIASGAQQMSFDTIVATGERTALPHGRPTSRKVKAHEPIMIDFGIQYQNYQSDMTRMCFIGEPDPKIKEIYDVVLKAQLAGLGAIKAGAKGKDVDKAARDVIEAAGYGEYFNHGLGHGLGIGEDGEGPTLNSKSETVLQEHMMMSCEPGVYVPGVGGVRIEDDVVIIDGVGVPLNKTTKDYII
;
A
#
# COMPACT_ATOMS: atom_id res chain seq x y z
N MET A 1 -1.61 -17.52 -1.47
CA MET A 1 -1.11 -16.14 -1.32
C MET A 1 -0.16 -15.72 -2.44
N LYS A 2 1.03 -16.32 -2.66
CA LYS A 2 1.95 -15.87 -3.75
C LYS A 2 1.25 -15.68 -5.11
N LYS A 3 0.24 -16.49 -5.43
CA LYS A 3 -0.50 -16.35 -6.68
C LYS A 3 -1.51 -15.21 -6.66
N SER A 4 -2.20 -14.97 -5.54
CA SER A 4 -3.09 -13.79 -5.41
C SER A 4 -2.29 -12.50 -5.53
N ILE A 5 -1.14 -12.41 -4.88
CA ILE A 5 -0.23 -11.26 -4.94
C ILE A 5 0.30 -11.04 -6.36
N ALA A 6 0.75 -12.09 -7.05
CA ALA A 6 1.21 -11.98 -8.43
C ALA A 6 0.11 -11.51 -9.39
N ILE A 7 -1.14 -11.95 -9.19
CA ILE A 7 -2.28 -11.48 -9.96
C ILE A 7 -2.55 -9.99 -9.66
N THR A 8 -2.44 -9.56 -8.40
CA THR A 8 -2.58 -8.14 -8.02
C THR A 8 -1.52 -7.28 -8.72
N ASP A 9 -0.26 -7.72 -8.76
CA ASP A 9 0.80 -7.04 -9.52
C ASP A 9 0.44 -6.90 -11.01
N GLU A 10 -0.05 -7.98 -11.65
CA GLU A 10 -0.46 -7.97 -13.07
C GLU A 10 -1.66 -7.04 -13.32
N ILE A 11 -2.62 -7.00 -12.40
CA ILE A 11 -3.79 -6.11 -12.50
C ILE A 11 -3.33 -4.65 -12.46
N TYR A 12 -2.47 -4.30 -11.50
CA TYR A 12 -1.95 -2.94 -11.38
C TYR A 12 -1.30 -2.46 -12.68
N GLN A 13 -0.43 -3.29 -13.28
CA GLN A 13 0.22 -2.94 -14.56
C GLN A 13 -0.80 -2.64 -15.66
N LYS A 14 -1.83 -3.47 -15.80
CA LYS A 14 -2.92 -3.24 -16.77
C LYS A 14 -3.71 -1.97 -16.48
N VAL A 15 -3.94 -1.65 -15.21
CA VAL A 15 -4.69 -0.45 -14.81
C VAL A 15 -3.93 0.81 -15.18
N ILE A 16 -2.64 0.89 -14.83
CA ILE A 16 -1.84 2.11 -15.08
C ILE A 16 -1.68 2.45 -16.56
N GLU A 17 -1.70 1.44 -17.45
CA GLU A 17 -1.66 1.64 -18.90
C GLU A 17 -2.86 2.44 -19.45
N HIS A 18 -3.96 2.51 -18.70
CA HIS A 18 -5.20 3.20 -19.09
C HIS A 18 -5.40 4.53 -18.40
N ILE A 19 -4.60 4.85 -17.38
CA ILE A 19 -4.78 6.08 -16.62
C ILE A 19 -4.36 7.29 -17.45
N HIS A 20 -5.23 8.28 -17.53
CA HIS A 20 -4.99 9.54 -18.23
C HIS A 20 -5.65 10.72 -17.53
N VAL A 21 -5.17 11.93 -17.82
CA VAL A 21 -5.78 13.18 -17.33
C VAL A 21 -7.25 13.24 -17.73
N GLY A 22 -8.10 13.60 -16.79
CA GLY A 22 -9.55 13.68 -16.96
C GLY A 22 -10.32 12.41 -16.63
N MET A 23 -9.64 11.28 -16.41
CA MET A 23 -10.25 10.06 -15.90
C MET A 23 -10.71 10.24 -14.46
N SER A 24 -11.85 9.71 -14.06
CA SER A 24 -12.34 9.81 -12.68
C SER A 24 -11.80 8.69 -11.79
N GLU A 25 -11.82 8.92 -10.48
CA GLU A 25 -11.51 7.87 -9.50
C GLU A 25 -12.44 6.66 -9.66
N TYR A 26 -13.73 6.88 -10.00
CA TYR A 26 -14.67 5.79 -10.31
C TYR A 26 -14.23 4.96 -11.53
N GLU A 27 -13.74 5.59 -12.60
CA GLU A 27 -13.30 4.89 -13.80
C GLU A 27 -12.05 4.06 -13.51
N ILE A 28 -11.11 4.58 -12.71
CA ILE A 28 -9.93 3.81 -12.28
C ILE A 28 -10.36 2.61 -11.43
N SER A 29 -11.23 2.82 -10.44
CA SER A 29 -11.76 1.74 -9.60
C SER A 29 -12.50 0.68 -10.42
N ALA A 30 -13.25 1.09 -11.44
CA ALA A 30 -13.94 0.17 -12.34
C ALA A 30 -12.95 -0.69 -13.16
N LEU A 31 -11.82 -0.13 -13.61
CA LEU A 31 -10.75 -0.89 -14.27
C LEU A 31 -10.12 -1.92 -13.32
N VAL A 32 -9.82 -1.52 -12.06
CA VAL A 32 -9.31 -2.45 -11.04
C VAL A 32 -10.26 -3.64 -10.89
N GLN A 33 -11.56 -3.39 -10.70
CA GLN A 33 -12.57 -4.44 -10.54
C GLN A 33 -12.70 -5.30 -11.80
N TYR A 34 -12.73 -4.68 -12.98
CA TYR A 34 -12.81 -5.40 -14.25
C TYR A 34 -11.64 -6.39 -14.42
N TYR A 35 -10.40 -5.91 -14.24
CA TYR A 35 -9.24 -6.78 -14.40
C TYR A 35 -9.14 -7.83 -13.28
N SER A 36 -9.62 -7.53 -12.07
CA SER A 36 -9.69 -8.50 -10.98
C SER A 36 -10.60 -9.68 -11.34
N ILE A 37 -11.82 -9.41 -11.79
CA ILE A 37 -12.78 -10.43 -12.24
C ILE A 37 -12.22 -11.19 -13.46
N ALA A 38 -11.69 -10.47 -14.44
CA ALA A 38 -11.12 -11.07 -15.66
C ALA A 38 -9.90 -11.97 -15.37
N SER A 39 -9.17 -11.73 -14.29
CA SER A 39 -8.04 -12.55 -13.85
C SER A 39 -8.45 -13.75 -12.98
N GLY A 40 -9.76 -13.96 -12.73
CA GLY A 40 -10.30 -15.07 -11.96
C GLY A 40 -10.31 -14.86 -10.45
N ALA A 41 -10.24 -13.61 -9.97
CA ALA A 41 -10.47 -13.31 -8.57
C ALA A 41 -11.89 -13.69 -8.15
N GLN A 42 -12.04 -14.26 -6.95
CA GLN A 42 -13.34 -14.60 -6.38
C GLN A 42 -14.09 -13.31 -5.97
N GLN A 43 -13.36 -12.36 -5.42
CA GLN A 43 -13.84 -11.04 -5.02
C GLN A 43 -12.65 -10.12 -4.74
N MET A 44 -12.91 -8.85 -4.47
CA MET A 44 -11.94 -7.93 -3.89
C MET A 44 -11.69 -8.33 -2.42
N SER A 45 -10.47 -8.14 -1.92
CA SER A 45 -10.15 -8.36 -0.49
C SER A 45 -10.91 -7.35 0.40
N PHE A 46 -11.05 -6.13 -0.10
CA PHE A 46 -11.75 -5.01 0.55
C PHE A 46 -12.24 -4.02 -0.52
N ASP A 47 -12.96 -2.99 -0.09
CA ASP A 47 -13.41 -1.94 -1.00
C ASP A 47 -12.23 -1.14 -1.55
N THR A 48 -12.02 -1.21 -2.85
CA THR A 48 -10.93 -0.52 -3.55
C THR A 48 -10.86 0.96 -3.18
N ILE A 49 -9.68 1.42 -2.79
CA ILE A 49 -9.38 2.82 -2.54
C ILE A 49 -8.75 3.40 -3.81
N VAL A 50 -9.35 4.47 -4.33
CA VAL A 50 -8.75 5.32 -5.36
C VAL A 50 -8.97 6.76 -4.94
N ALA A 51 -7.89 7.46 -4.71
CA ALA A 51 -7.91 8.87 -4.36
C ALA A 51 -6.90 9.65 -5.20
N THR A 52 -7.23 10.88 -5.55
CA THR A 52 -6.37 11.73 -6.39
C THR A 52 -6.19 13.12 -5.79
N GLY A 53 -5.03 13.74 -6.03
CA GLY A 53 -4.66 15.05 -5.52
C GLY A 53 -4.72 15.13 -4.00
N GLU A 54 -5.31 16.20 -3.47
CA GLU A 54 -5.44 16.42 -2.01
C GLU A 54 -6.25 15.33 -1.29
N ARG A 55 -7.12 14.60 -2.02
CA ARG A 55 -7.90 13.51 -1.45
C ARG A 55 -7.06 12.30 -1.05
N THR A 56 -5.82 12.17 -1.56
CA THR A 56 -4.90 11.13 -1.12
C THR A 56 -4.49 11.29 0.36
N ALA A 57 -4.76 12.46 0.98
CA ALA A 57 -4.65 12.66 2.42
C ALA A 57 -5.72 11.92 3.25
N LEU A 58 -6.67 11.25 2.60
CA LEU A 58 -7.66 10.38 3.25
C LEU A 58 -7.18 8.93 3.14
N PRO A 59 -6.72 8.28 4.23
CA PRO A 59 -6.17 6.92 4.19
C PRO A 59 -7.12 5.89 3.57
N HIS A 60 -8.43 6.05 3.81
CA HIS A 60 -9.50 5.21 3.28
C HIS A 60 -10.39 5.97 2.28
N GLY A 61 -9.76 6.77 1.42
CA GLY A 61 -10.45 7.62 0.43
C GLY A 61 -11.17 6.81 -0.63
N ARG A 62 -12.48 6.57 -0.43
CA ARG A 62 -13.30 5.87 -1.44
C ARG A 62 -13.36 6.66 -2.74
N PRO A 63 -13.44 5.97 -3.90
CA PRO A 63 -13.52 6.62 -5.20
C PRO A 63 -14.68 7.60 -5.31
N THR A 64 -14.47 8.68 -6.06
CA THR A 64 -15.48 9.70 -6.37
C THR A 64 -15.48 10.05 -7.87
N SER A 65 -16.29 11.03 -8.25
CA SER A 65 -16.27 11.59 -9.61
C SER A 65 -15.13 12.57 -9.87
N ARG A 66 -14.21 12.78 -8.89
CA ARG A 66 -13.05 13.66 -9.06
C ARG A 66 -12.21 13.17 -10.22
N LYS A 67 -11.74 14.12 -11.03
CA LYS A 67 -10.94 13.84 -12.23
C LYS A 67 -9.44 13.97 -11.93
N VAL A 68 -8.68 13.03 -12.45
CA VAL A 68 -7.20 13.05 -12.44
C VAL A 68 -6.70 14.30 -13.17
N LYS A 69 -5.71 14.97 -12.59
CA LYS A 69 -4.95 16.04 -13.21
C LYS A 69 -3.49 15.65 -13.33
N ALA A 70 -2.75 16.28 -14.24
CA ALA A 70 -1.31 16.09 -14.31
C ALA A 70 -0.62 16.57 -13.03
N HIS A 71 0.50 15.94 -12.70
CA HIS A 71 1.40 16.29 -11.59
C HIS A 71 0.86 16.06 -10.18
N GLU A 72 -0.39 15.58 -10.03
CA GLU A 72 -0.96 15.28 -8.72
C GLU A 72 -0.84 13.78 -8.37
N PRO A 73 -0.84 13.44 -7.07
CA PRO A 73 -0.77 12.05 -6.64
C PRO A 73 -2.06 11.29 -7.01
N ILE A 74 -1.88 10.06 -7.44
CA ILE A 74 -2.94 9.05 -7.61
C ILE A 74 -2.57 7.89 -6.71
N MET A 75 -3.38 7.64 -5.69
CA MET A 75 -3.26 6.49 -4.79
C MET A 75 -4.22 5.40 -5.27
N ILE A 76 -3.71 4.22 -5.48
CA ILE A 76 -4.50 3.03 -5.81
C ILE A 76 -4.14 1.94 -4.81
N ASP A 77 -5.14 1.53 -4.03
CA ASP A 77 -5.01 0.53 -2.99
C ASP A 77 -6.11 -0.51 -3.17
N PHE A 78 -5.70 -1.74 -3.41
CA PHE A 78 -6.59 -2.86 -3.63
C PHE A 78 -5.89 -4.19 -3.40
N GLY A 79 -6.72 -5.18 -3.10
CA GLY A 79 -6.33 -6.57 -3.04
C GLY A 79 -7.41 -7.46 -3.63
N ILE A 80 -7.07 -8.69 -3.93
CA ILE A 80 -7.99 -9.69 -4.45
C ILE A 80 -7.99 -10.95 -3.58
N GLN A 81 -9.12 -11.63 -3.55
CA GLN A 81 -9.20 -12.98 -3.04
C GLN A 81 -9.09 -13.98 -4.20
N TYR A 82 -8.08 -14.83 -4.16
CA TYR A 82 -7.87 -15.92 -5.11
C TYR A 82 -7.65 -17.23 -4.38
N GLN A 83 -8.52 -18.23 -4.62
CA GLN A 83 -8.53 -19.50 -3.89
C GLN A 83 -8.55 -19.32 -2.37
N ASN A 84 -9.38 -18.40 -1.90
CA ASN A 84 -9.57 -17.97 -0.51
C ASN A 84 -8.38 -17.22 0.12
N TYR A 85 -7.28 -17.01 -0.58
CA TYR A 85 -6.15 -16.21 -0.07
C TYR A 85 -6.27 -14.77 -0.56
N GLN A 86 -6.14 -13.85 0.37
CA GLN A 86 -6.16 -12.42 0.11
C GLN A 86 -4.77 -11.89 -0.23
N SER A 87 -4.73 -10.82 -1.02
CA SER A 87 -3.57 -9.95 -1.24
C SER A 87 -3.95 -8.53 -0.87
N ASP A 88 -2.93 -7.70 -0.68
CA ASP A 88 -3.06 -6.28 -0.37
C ASP A 88 -1.91 -5.49 -1.00
N MET A 89 -2.20 -4.37 -1.64
CA MET A 89 -1.16 -3.56 -2.23
C MET A 89 -1.60 -2.12 -2.45
N THR A 90 -0.84 -1.19 -1.91
CA THR A 90 -0.95 0.24 -2.26
C THR A 90 0.22 0.68 -3.14
N ARG A 91 -0.09 1.38 -4.22
CA ARG A 91 0.87 2.10 -5.04
C ARG A 91 0.41 3.52 -5.33
N MET A 92 1.40 4.38 -5.49
CA MET A 92 1.22 5.74 -6.01
C MET A 92 1.63 5.80 -7.46
N CYS A 93 0.91 6.56 -8.27
CA CYS A 93 1.39 6.93 -9.60
C CYS A 93 1.08 8.41 -9.91
N PHE A 94 1.76 8.94 -10.94
CA PHE A 94 1.67 10.34 -11.34
C PHE A 94 1.74 10.44 -12.87
N ILE A 95 0.92 11.28 -13.45
CA ILE A 95 1.05 11.64 -14.86
C ILE A 95 2.01 12.83 -14.95
N GLY A 96 3.26 12.55 -15.35
CA GLY A 96 4.36 13.52 -15.32
C GLY A 96 4.95 13.74 -13.92
N GLU A 97 5.92 14.63 -13.81
CA GLU A 97 6.65 14.91 -12.57
C GLU A 97 5.70 15.44 -11.47
N PRO A 98 5.73 14.87 -10.27
CA PRO A 98 4.89 15.30 -9.17
C PRO A 98 5.26 16.69 -8.64
N ASP A 99 4.33 17.33 -7.94
CA ASP A 99 4.62 18.49 -7.13
C ASP A 99 5.80 18.21 -6.18
N PRO A 100 6.78 19.15 -6.04
CA PRO A 100 7.97 18.92 -5.21
C PRO A 100 7.66 18.52 -3.76
N LYS A 101 6.57 19.04 -3.18
CA LYS A 101 6.17 18.69 -1.81
C LYS A 101 5.66 17.25 -1.70
N ILE A 102 4.90 16.79 -2.68
CA ILE A 102 4.44 15.40 -2.75
C ILE A 102 5.61 14.46 -3.02
N LYS A 103 6.56 14.87 -3.88
CA LYS A 103 7.79 14.10 -4.11
C LYS A 103 8.60 13.93 -2.83
N GLU A 104 8.78 15.00 -2.05
CA GLU A 104 9.45 14.93 -0.74
C GLU A 104 8.77 13.90 0.18
N ILE A 105 7.42 13.96 0.28
CA ILE A 105 6.65 13.01 1.09
C ILE A 105 6.82 11.58 0.56
N TYR A 106 6.80 11.40 -0.76
CA TYR A 106 7.01 10.09 -1.39
C TYR A 106 8.37 9.49 -1.01
N ASP A 107 9.43 10.28 -1.12
CA ASP A 107 10.79 9.85 -0.80
C ASP A 107 10.93 9.47 0.69
N VAL A 108 10.26 10.19 1.59
CA VAL A 108 10.20 9.87 3.03
C VAL A 108 9.46 8.55 3.27
N VAL A 109 8.28 8.38 2.67
CA VAL A 109 7.47 7.16 2.83
C VAL A 109 8.18 5.94 2.25
N LEU A 110 8.81 6.07 1.08
CA LEU A 110 9.60 4.99 0.48
C LEU A 110 10.76 4.58 1.40
N LYS A 111 11.48 5.54 1.98
CA LYS A 111 12.55 5.26 2.93
C LYS A 111 12.03 4.59 4.20
N ALA A 112 10.88 5.00 4.71
CA ALA A 112 10.23 4.39 5.86
C ALA A 112 9.80 2.95 5.55
N GLN A 113 9.23 2.70 4.38
CA GLN A 113 8.81 1.38 3.95
C GLN A 113 10.00 0.43 3.83
N LEU A 114 11.11 0.88 3.27
CA LEU A 114 12.34 0.08 3.20
C LEU A 114 12.92 -0.20 4.59
N ALA A 115 12.83 0.75 5.53
CA ALA A 115 13.25 0.54 6.92
C ALA A 115 12.35 -0.49 7.63
N GLY A 116 11.02 -0.42 7.43
CA GLY A 116 10.06 -1.41 7.93
C GLY A 116 10.34 -2.81 7.39
N LEU A 117 10.49 -2.94 6.07
CA LEU A 117 10.86 -4.21 5.42
C LEU A 117 12.15 -4.81 5.99
N GLY A 118 13.18 -3.99 6.19
CA GLY A 118 14.45 -4.43 6.76
C GLY A 118 14.36 -4.86 8.24
N ALA A 119 13.34 -4.41 8.97
CA ALA A 119 13.11 -4.77 10.36
C ALA A 119 12.24 -6.03 10.53
N ILE A 120 11.48 -6.45 9.49
CA ILE A 120 10.68 -7.67 9.52
C ILE A 120 11.59 -8.89 9.50
N LYS A 121 11.61 -9.63 10.62
CA LYS A 121 12.38 -10.89 10.76
C LYS A 121 11.81 -11.74 11.88
N ALA A 122 12.10 -13.03 11.87
CA ALA A 122 11.75 -13.91 12.98
C ALA A 122 12.40 -13.43 14.29
N GLY A 123 11.61 -13.42 15.36
CA GLY A 123 12.03 -12.95 16.68
C GLY A 123 11.85 -11.44 16.92
N ALA A 124 11.62 -10.62 15.89
CA ALA A 124 11.29 -9.21 16.06
C ALA A 124 9.88 -9.06 16.68
N LYS A 125 9.66 -8.00 17.46
CA LYS A 125 8.32 -7.63 17.92
C LYS A 125 7.65 -6.67 16.94
N GLY A 126 6.33 -6.81 16.75
CA GLY A 126 5.58 -5.94 15.85
C GLY A 126 5.77 -4.44 16.13
N LYS A 127 5.87 -4.04 17.40
CA LYS A 127 6.15 -2.64 17.79
C LYS A 127 7.54 -2.15 17.37
N ASP A 128 8.54 -3.03 17.36
CA ASP A 128 9.91 -2.66 17.00
C ASP A 128 10.02 -2.49 15.47
N VAL A 129 9.25 -3.26 14.73
CA VAL A 129 9.13 -3.13 13.26
C VAL A 129 8.39 -1.84 12.90
N ASP A 130 7.25 -1.52 13.55
CA ASP A 130 6.55 -0.25 13.38
C ASP A 130 7.48 0.92 13.69
N LYS A 131 8.22 0.84 14.79
CA LYS A 131 9.16 1.88 15.21
C LYS A 131 10.22 2.17 14.15
N ALA A 132 10.75 1.17 13.48
CA ALA A 132 11.78 1.35 12.46
C ALA A 132 11.30 2.22 11.28
N ALA A 133 10.06 2.07 10.85
CA ALA A 133 9.46 2.92 9.82
C ALA A 133 9.05 4.28 10.37
N ARG A 134 8.45 4.30 11.55
CA ARG A 134 7.93 5.51 12.22
C ARG A 134 9.05 6.50 12.53
N ASP A 135 10.20 6.04 13.03
CA ASP A 135 11.36 6.88 13.31
C ASP A 135 11.84 7.66 12.06
N VAL A 136 11.76 7.05 10.87
CA VAL A 136 12.11 7.73 9.61
C VAL A 136 11.14 8.86 9.30
N ILE A 137 9.84 8.63 9.48
CA ILE A 137 8.78 9.61 9.23
C ILE A 137 8.86 10.75 10.25
N GLU A 138 9.08 10.44 11.53
CA GLU A 138 9.24 11.42 12.62
C GLU A 138 10.47 12.29 12.41
N ALA A 139 11.61 11.67 12.04
CA ALA A 139 12.85 12.41 11.77
C ALA A 139 12.73 13.38 10.58
N ALA A 140 11.82 13.11 9.65
CA ALA A 140 11.50 14.00 8.54
C ALA A 140 10.45 15.07 8.88
N GLY A 141 9.92 15.09 10.13
CA GLY A 141 8.94 16.07 10.59
C GLY A 141 7.48 15.72 10.23
N TYR A 142 7.20 14.49 9.80
CA TYR A 142 5.85 14.04 9.39
C TYR A 142 5.18 13.10 10.39
N GLY A 143 5.71 12.93 11.60
CA GLY A 143 5.23 11.96 12.59
C GLY A 143 3.73 12.09 12.91
N GLU A 144 3.20 13.30 13.01
CA GLU A 144 1.78 13.57 13.28
C GLU A 144 0.85 13.14 12.14
N TYR A 145 1.39 12.96 10.91
CA TYR A 145 0.66 12.59 9.72
C TYR A 145 0.71 11.09 9.41
N PHE A 146 1.39 10.29 10.24
CA PHE A 146 1.37 8.83 10.19
C PHE A 146 0.49 8.30 11.33
N ASN A 147 -0.79 8.16 11.07
CA ASN A 147 -1.83 7.98 12.07
C ASN A 147 -2.39 6.56 12.20
N HIS A 148 -1.74 5.56 11.57
CA HIS A 148 -2.10 4.14 11.68
C HIS A 148 -0.87 3.27 12.01
N GLY A 149 -1.05 1.97 12.14
CA GLY A 149 0.04 1.01 12.28
C GLY A 149 0.80 0.79 10.99
N LEU A 150 2.01 0.27 11.08
CA LEU A 150 2.82 -0.07 9.91
C LEU A 150 2.21 -1.19 9.05
N GLY A 151 1.38 -2.06 9.65
CA GLY A 151 0.77 -3.15 8.90
C GLY A 151 -0.01 -4.13 9.77
N HIS A 152 -0.61 -5.10 9.10
CA HIS A 152 -1.48 -6.12 9.68
C HIS A 152 -1.21 -7.50 9.05
N GLY A 153 -1.76 -8.54 9.67
CA GLY A 153 -1.67 -9.90 9.15
C GLY A 153 -2.49 -10.09 7.88
N LEU A 154 -2.03 -10.98 7.04
CA LEU A 154 -2.67 -11.39 5.79
C LEU A 154 -2.87 -12.91 5.76
N GLY A 155 -3.98 -13.38 5.18
CA GLY A 155 -4.23 -14.82 5.17
C GLY A 155 -5.50 -15.24 4.47
N ILE A 156 -6.19 -16.19 5.08
CA ILE A 156 -7.52 -16.66 4.72
C ILE A 156 -8.50 -15.98 5.68
N GLY A 157 -9.51 -15.31 5.16
CA GLY A 157 -10.52 -14.64 5.97
C GLY A 157 -10.48 -13.12 5.88
N GLU A 158 -11.19 -12.44 6.76
CA GLU A 158 -11.23 -10.99 6.84
C GLU A 158 -9.94 -10.43 7.46
N ASP A 159 -9.69 -9.14 7.26
CA ASP A 159 -8.54 -8.43 7.80
C ASP A 159 -8.36 -8.66 9.31
N GLY A 160 -7.11 -8.88 9.72
CA GLY A 160 -6.74 -8.93 11.13
C GLY A 160 -6.40 -10.32 11.68
N GLU A 161 -6.44 -11.39 10.89
CA GLU A 161 -5.86 -12.66 11.29
C GLU A 161 -4.35 -12.65 11.04
N GLY A 162 -3.57 -12.51 12.11
CA GLY A 162 -2.10 -12.57 12.02
C GLY A 162 -1.41 -11.50 12.85
N PRO A 163 -0.11 -11.28 12.62
CA PRO A 163 0.63 -10.31 13.40
C PRO A 163 0.21 -8.88 13.06
N THR A 164 0.13 -8.03 14.07
CA THR A 164 -0.03 -6.59 13.87
C THR A 164 1.31 -5.89 13.99
N LEU A 165 1.57 -4.93 13.10
CA LEU A 165 2.72 -4.05 13.15
C LEU A 165 2.27 -2.66 13.57
N ASN A 166 2.27 -2.38 14.86
CA ASN A 166 1.90 -1.09 15.42
C ASN A 166 2.66 -0.81 16.72
N SER A 167 2.63 0.43 17.19
CA SER A 167 3.39 0.89 18.36
C SER A 167 3.10 0.15 19.68
N LYS A 168 2.03 -0.65 19.74
CA LYS A 168 1.61 -1.40 20.94
C LYS A 168 1.78 -2.91 20.79
N SER A 169 2.15 -3.41 19.61
CA SER A 169 2.19 -4.84 19.30
C SER A 169 3.36 -5.53 20.00
N GLU A 170 3.07 -6.40 20.95
CA GLU A 170 4.04 -7.30 21.59
C GLU A 170 4.17 -8.64 20.85
N THR A 171 3.45 -8.83 19.73
CA THR A 171 3.53 -10.05 18.93
C THR A 171 4.95 -10.29 18.44
N VAL A 172 5.50 -11.44 18.77
CA VAL A 172 6.81 -11.88 18.28
C VAL A 172 6.61 -12.55 16.92
N LEU A 173 7.21 -11.98 15.89
CA LEU A 173 7.13 -12.50 14.53
C LEU A 173 7.81 -13.86 14.40
N GLN A 174 7.22 -14.77 13.65
CA GLN A 174 7.69 -16.14 13.48
C GLN A 174 7.81 -16.46 11.98
N GLU A 175 8.52 -17.54 11.71
CA GLU A 175 8.67 -18.10 10.37
C GLU A 175 7.31 -18.37 9.74
N HIS A 176 7.18 -18.06 8.45
CA HIS A 176 5.95 -18.17 7.63
C HIS A 176 4.80 -17.22 7.98
N MET A 177 4.96 -16.34 8.96
CA MET A 177 3.97 -15.27 9.15
C MET A 177 3.95 -14.35 7.94
N MET A 178 2.74 -13.92 7.56
CA MET A 178 2.50 -12.95 6.50
C MET A 178 1.84 -11.70 7.03
N MET A 179 2.24 -10.56 6.49
CA MET A 179 1.77 -9.25 6.92
C MET A 179 1.96 -8.20 5.82
N SER A 180 1.19 -7.12 5.87
CA SER A 180 1.46 -5.91 5.10
C SER A 180 2.62 -5.12 5.71
N CYS A 181 3.27 -4.28 4.89
CA CYS A 181 4.20 -3.24 5.33
C CYS A 181 3.88 -1.97 4.53
N GLU A 182 3.13 -1.05 5.16
CA GLU A 182 2.37 0.01 4.49
C GLU A 182 2.48 1.38 5.17
N PRO A 183 3.66 1.92 5.46
CA PRO A 183 3.73 3.25 6.03
C PRO A 183 3.07 4.28 5.12
N GLY A 184 2.43 5.28 5.73
CA GLY A 184 1.78 6.37 5.00
C GLY A 184 1.92 7.70 5.71
N VAL A 185 1.94 8.78 4.93
CA VAL A 185 1.91 10.18 5.41
C VAL A 185 0.77 10.89 4.72
N TYR A 186 -0.12 11.52 5.49
CA TYR A 186 -1.36 12.12 5.01
C TYR A 186 -1.48 13.56 5.48
N VAL A 187 -1.10 14.52 4.62
CA VAL A 187 -1.04 15.95 4.96
C VAL A 187 -2.28 16.66 4.44
N PRO A 188 -3.19 17.13 5.32
CA PRO A 188 -4.41 17.83 4.90
C PRO A 188 -4.12 19.02 4.00
N GLY A 189 -4.87 19.15 2.90
CA GLY A 189 -4.72 20.23 1.91
C GLY A 189 -3.51 20.11 0.98
N VAL A 190 -2.66 19.08 1.16
CA VAL A 190 -1.52 18.80 0.29
C VAL A 190 -1.75 17.49 -0.46
N GLY A 191 -1.96 16.42 0.27
CA GLY A 191 -2.12 15.06 -0.23
C GLY A 191 -1.45 14.05 0.69
N GLY A 192 -1.51 12.78 0.33
CA GLY A 192 -0.90 11.69 1.06
C GLY A 192 -0.20 10.70 0.13
N VAL A 193 0.67 9.93 0.75
CA VAL A 193 1.42 8.84 0.10
C VAL A 193 1.36 7.62 1.02
N ARG A 194 1.05 6.45 0.45
CA ARG A 194 1.22 5.13 1.05
C ARG A 194 1.92 4.23 0.06
N ILE A 195 2.88 3.44 0.54
CA ILE A 195 3.58 2.42 -0.26
C ILE A 195 3.54 1.13 0.54
N GLU A 196 2.99 0.08 -0.06
CA GLU A 196 2.69 -1.16 0.63
C GLU A 196 3.15 -2.38 -0.15
N ASP A 197 3.72 -3.33 0.57
CA ASP A 197 3.98 -4.69 0.07
C ASP A 197 3.47 -5.74 1.06
N ASP A 198 2.98 -6.84 0.51
CA ASP A 198 2.77 -8.10 1.23
C ASP A 198 4.11 -8.79 1.49
N VAL A 199 4.37 -9.13 2.75
CA VAL A 199 5.66 -9.68 3.22
C VAL A 199 5.46 -11.02 3.89
N VAL A 200 6.33 -11.97 3.62
CA VAL A 200 6.39 -13.26 4.32
C VAL A 200 7.77 -13.44 4.96
N ILE A 201 7.83 -14.07 6.14
CA ILE A 201 9.11 -14.44 6.75
C ILE A 201 9.54 -15.80 6.21
N ILE A 202 10.73 -15.83 5.56
CA ILE A 202 11.34 -17.04 5.01
C ILE A 202 12.83 -17.04 5.42
N ASP A 203 13.30 -18.17 5.94
CA ASP A 203 14.68 -18.32 6.44
C ASP A 203 15.05 -17.22 7.45
N GLY A 204 14.09 -16.85 8.29
CA GLY A 204 14.24 -15.86 9.34
C GLY A 204 14.17 -14.41 8.90
N VAL A 205 14.03 -14.09 7.61
CA VAL A 205 13.99 -12.71 7.09
C VAL A 205 12.66 -12.38 6.38
N GLY A 206 12.26 -11.12 6.43
CA GLY A 206 11.09 -10.61 5.69
C GLY A 206 11.39 -10.52 4.21
N VAL A 207 10.57 -11.20 3.40
CA VAL A 207 10.66 -11.24 1.94
C VAL A 207 9.41 -10.58 1.35
N PRO A 208 9.52 -9.40 0.72
CA PRO A 208 8.39 -8.80 0.02
C PRO A 208 8.02 -9.65 -1.20
N LEU A 209 6.73 -9.88 -1.39
CA LEU A 209 6.21 -10.75 -2.45
C LEU A 209 5.76 -9.97 -3.68
N ASN A 210 5.33 -8.72 -3.53
CA ASN A 210 4.97 -7.85 -4.65
C ASN A 210 6.18 -7.56 -5.53
N LYS A 211 5.95 -7.54 -6.83
CA LYS A 211 6.96 -7.26 -7.87
C LYS A 211 6.72 -5.94 -8.60
N THR A 212 5.54 -5.36 -8.40
CA THR A 212 5.21 -4.04 -8.94
C THR A 212 6.24 -3.02 -8.51
N THR A 213 6.80 -2.29 -9.50
CA THR A 213 7.77 -1.23 -9.24
C THR A 213 7.23 -0.17 -8.28
N LYS A 214 8.15 0.47 -7.58
CA LYS A 214 7.88 1.68 -6.80
C LYS A 214 8.25 2.96 -7.60
N ASP A 215 8.61 2.83 -8.88
CA ASP A 215 8.65 3.97 -9.80
C ASP A 215 7.22 4.46 -10.01
N TYR A 216 7.03 5.75 -9.95
CA TYR A 216 5.71 6.37 -9.78
C TYR A 216 5.25 7.21 -10.98
N ILE A 217 6.10 7.46 -11.96
CA ILE A 217 5.73 8.23 -13.16
C ILE A 217 5.19 7.29 -14.23
N ILE A 218 4.01 7.60 -14.75
CA ILE A 218 3.32 6.88 -15.83
C ILE A 218 2.99 7.79 -17.01
#